data_b1c6f258e3f404838cf34652132cdc8b
#
_entry.id   b1c6f258e3f404838cf34652132cdc8b
#
_cell.length_a   1.000
_cell.length_b   1.000
_cell.length_c   1.000
_cell.angle_alpha   90.00
_cell.angle_beta   90.00
_cell.angle_gamma   90.00
#
_symmetry.space_group_name_H-M   'P 1'
#
loop_
_entity.id
_entity.type
_entity.pdbx_description
1 polymer ?
#
loop_
_entity_poly.entity_id
_entity_poly.type
_entity_poly.pdbx_seq_one_letter_code
_entity_poly.pdbx_strand_id
1 'polypeptide(L)'
;TAITGKSLETADQKVAQLCVDTIKAVGDASDVRVLAAPGGSLNDSYLFEGVVLNKDVVTTDGEFNGKSCSVLLINSGLEEQKQDGNVQVQVDAASYSTVKNAGREQLLDAAKHIVSSGAKLVIVRDGVHDTVVQYLRKQGVFVVRRIPESTMKRLGSEFGIKAYHTPEKDMEV
;
A
#
# COMPACT_ATOMS: atom_id res chain seq x y z
N THR A 1 19.06 21.58 26.40
CA THR A 1 20.36 22.25 26.19
C THR A 1 20.98 21.95 24.80
N ALA A 2 20.78 20.77 24.18
CA ALA A 2 21.34 20.45 22.88
C ALA A 2 20.64 21.18 21.71
N ILE A 3 19.39 21.59 21.87
CA ILE A 3 18.54 22.22 20.85
C ILE A 3 18.47 23.74 21.08
N THR A 4 18.72 24.23 22.28
CA THR A 4 18.65 25.64 22.65
C THR A 4 19.61 26.49 21.81
N GLY A 5 19.14 27.60 21.26
CA GLY A 5 19.90 28.49 20.39
C GLY A 5 19.99 28.04 18.93
N LYS A 6 19.22 27.03 18.54
CA LYS A 6 19.05 26.61 17.13
C LYS A 6 17.68 27.05 16.62
N SER A 7 17.46 26.99 15.32
CA SER A 7 16.25 27.47 14.64
C SER A 7 14.93 26.79 15.08
N LEU A 8 14.98 25.96 16.11
CA LEU A 8 13.85 25.23 16.70
C LEU A 8 13.35 25.84 18.01
N GLU A 9 13.81 27.04 18.40
CA GLU A 9 13.58 27.65 19.74
C GLU A 9 12.10 27.69 20.17
N THR A 10 11.17 27.86 19.22
CA THR A 10 9.73 27.89 19.55
C THR A 10 9.09 26.52 19.77
N ALA A 11 9.78 25.44 19.44
CA ALA A 11 9.27 24.07 19.52
C ALA A 11 10.19 23.13 20.36
N ASP A 12 11.21 23.67 21.01
CA ASP A 12 12.27 22.93 21.69
C ASP A 12 11.75 21.85 22.64
N GLN A 13 10.82 22.20 23.52
CA GLN A 13 10.32 21.25 24.52
C GLN A 13 9.52 20.12 23.88
N LYS A 14 8.68 20.44 22.89
CA LYS A 14 7.86 19.44 22.21
C LYS A 14 8.69 18.49 21.37
N VAL A 15 9.65 18.99 20.62
CA VAL A 15 10.57 18.18 19.82
C VAL A 15 11.40 17.27 20.71
N ALA A 16 11.94 17.79 21.81
CA ALA A 16 12.68 17.00 22.77
C ALA A 16 11.82 15.89 23.41
N GLN A 17 10.58 16.20 23.77
CA GLN A 17 9.65 15.23 24.32
C GLN A 17 9.31 14.15 23.29
N LEU A 18 9.01 14.52 22.05
CA LEU A 18 8.76 13.56 20.97
C LEU A 18 9.93 12.62 20.74
N CYS A 19 11.17 13.12 20.77
CA CYS A 19 12.36 12.27 20.63
C CYS A 19 12.45 11.25 21.78
N VAL A 20 12.20 11.68 23.02
CA VAL A 20 12.24 10.78 24.18
C VAL A 20 11.12 9.74 24.11
N ASP A 21 9.91 10.15 23.77
CA ASP A 21 8.75 9.26 23.69
C ASP A 21 8.91 8.26 22.56
N THR A 22 9.46 8.69 21.43
CA THR A 22 9.77 7.82 20.29
C THR A 22 10.76 6.72 20.68
N ILE A 23 11.87 7.08 21.31
CA ILE A 23 12.88 6.08 21.73
C ILE A 23 12.32 5.14 22.80
N LYS A 24 11.48 5.63 23.69
CA LYS A 24 10.82 4.78 24.69
C LYS A 24 9.84 3.77 24.05
N ALA A 25 9.14 4.20 22.99
CA ALA A 25 8.16 3.34 22.29
C ALA A 25 8.85 2.26 21.44
N VAL A 26 9.92 2.60 20.76
CA VAL A 26 10.54 1.73 19.73
C VAL A 26 11.82 1.05 20.24
N GLY A 27 12.56 1.70 21.12
CA GLY A 27 13.84 1.20 21.64
C GLY A 27 15.04 1.48 20.74
N ASP A 28 14.87 1.45 19.43
CA ASP A 28 15.93 1.74 18.44
C ASP A 28 15.51 2.85 17.47
N ALA A 29 16.38 3.82 17.26
CA ALA A 29 16.15 4.93 16.32
C ALA A 29 16.10 4.49 14.85
N SER A 30 16.65 3.33 14.50
CA SER A 30 16.62 2.79 13.13
C SER A 30 15.20 2.47 12.63
N ASP A 31 14.30 2.17 13.53
CA ASP A 31 12.91 1.82 13.22
C ASP A 31 11.98 3.04 13.15
N VAL A 32 12.51 4.23 13.47
CA VAL A 32 11.77 5.48 13.42
C VAL A 32 11.80 6.08 12.03
N ARG A 33 10.64 6.51 11.53
CA ARG A 33 10.53 7.30 10.31
C ARG A 33 9.96 8.67 10.59
N VAL A 34 10.67 9.69 10.16
CA VAL A 34 10.19 11.07 10.20
C VAL A 34 9.56 11.40 8.86
N LEU A 35 8.29 11.78 8.89
CA LEU A 35 7.55 12.20 7.72
C LEU A 35 7.21 13.68 7.84
N ALA A 36 7.52 14.44 6.80
CA ALA A 36 7.12 15.84 6.70
C ALA A 36 5.75 15.92 6.02
N ALA A 37 4.79 16.56 6.70
CA ALA A 37 3.49 16.90 6.13
C ALA A 37 3.42 18.41 5.86
N PRO A 38 2.88 18.85 4.73
CA PRO A 38 2.68 20.26 4.46
C PRO A 38 1.55 20.84 5.33
N GLY A 39 1.73 22.08 5.77
CA GLY A 39 0.77 22.78 6.65
C GLY A 39 1.08 22.60 8.14
N GLY A 40 0.60 23.52 8.95
CA GLY A 40 0.84 23.51 10.40
C GLY A 40 2.24 24.01 10.80
N SER A 41 2.57 23.77 12.04
CA SER A 41 3.85 24.15 12.67
C SER A 41 4.55 22.91 13.27
N LEU A 42 5.79 23.06 13.72
CA LEU A 42 6.49 21.99 14.44
C LEU A 42 5.74 21.56 15.71
N ASN A 43 4.96 22.46 16.30
CA ASN A 43 4.14 22.14 17.47
C ASN A 43 2.96 21.20 17.16
N ASP A 44 2.59 21.05 15.90
CA ASP A 44 1.54 20.13 15.46
C ASP A 44 2.07 18.71 15.17
N SER A 45 3.40 18.54 15.29
CA SER A 45 4.04 17.23 15.15
C SER A 45 3.61 16.28 16.27
N TYR A 46 3.43 15.01 15.92
CA TYR A 46 3.04 13.97 16.89
C TYR A 46 3.67 12.62 16.54
N LEU A 47 3.79 11.77 17.56
CA LEU A 47 4.19 10.38 17.40
C LEU A 47 2.97 9.56 16.96
N PHE A 48 3.14 8.79 15.91
CA PHE A 48 2.15 7.85 15.41
C PHE A 48 2.73 6.43 15.46
N GLU A 49 2.04 5.53 16.16
CA GLU A 49 2.40 4.11 16.20
C GLU A 49 1.74 3.38 15.04
N GLY A 50 2.54 2.93 14.09
CA GLY A 50 2.06 2.25 12.90
C GLY A 50 2.84 2.61 11.65
N VAL A 51 2.28 2.28 10.49
CA VAL A 51 2.88 2.57 9.18
C VAL A 51 2.03 3.58 8.43
N VAL A 52 2.64 4.71 8.06
CA VAL A 52 1.99 5.73 7.22
C VAL A 52 2.32 5.46 5.76
N LEU A 53 1.29 5.29 4.96
CA LEU A 53 1.39 5.16 3.51
C LEU A 53 1.09 6.52 2.87
N ASN A 54 2.12 7.15 2.31
CA ASN A 54 1.93 8.41 1.56
C ASN A 54 1.43 8.10 0.14
N LYS A 55 0.24 7.52 0.06
CA LYS A 55 -0.43 7.12 -1.19
C LYS A 55 -1.93 7.27 -1.06
N ASP A 56 -2.56 7.65 -2.16
CA ASP A 56 -4.01 7.75 -2.22
C ASP A 56 -4.66 6.38 -2.38
N VAL A 57 -5.83 6.23 -1.77
CA VAL A 57 -6.71 5.09 -2.01
C VAL A 57 -7.36 5.26 -3.39
N VAL A 58 -7.20 4.27 -4.25
CA VAL A 58 -7.67 4.36 -5.65
C VAL A 58 -9.17 4.12 -5.79
N THR A 59 -9.77 3.41 -4.84
CA THR A 59 -11.20 3.05 -4.83
C THR A 59 -11.99 3.96 -3.90
N THR A 60 -12.08 5.26 -4.22
CA THR A 60 -12.74 6.21 -3.33
C THR A 60 -14.22 6.40 -3.67
N ASP A 61 -15.12 5.69 -2.99
CA ASP A 61 -16.52 6.08 -2.82
C ASP A 61 -16.86 6.28 -1.32
N GLY A 62 -15.90 6.76 -0.53
CA GLY A 62 -16.05 7.02 0.90
C GLY A 62 -14.71 7.11 1.61
N GLU A 63 -14.72 7.69 2.78
CA GLU A 63 -13.57 7.66 3.66
C GLU A 63 -13.44 6.27 4.28
N PHE A 64 -12.25 5.68 4.15
CA PHE A 64 -11.92 4.47 4.90
C PHE A 64 -11.61 4.86 6.35
N ASN A 65 -12.63 4.83 7.19
CA ASN A 65 -12.53 5.09 8.63
C ASN A 65 -12.61 3.79 9.45
N GLY A 66 -12.02 2.72 8.92
CA GLY A 66 -12.04 1.41 9.58
C GLY A 66 -11.18 1.39 10.85
N LYS A 67 -11.78 1.14 12.00
CA LYS A 67 -11.04 0.89 13.25
C LYS A 67 -10.34 -0.46 13.24
N SER A 68 -10.84 -1.41 12.46
CA SER A 68 -10.26 -2.73 12.25
C SER A 68 -10.72 -3.23 10.88
N CYS A 69 -9.79 -3.76 10.07
CA CYS A 69 -10.10 -4.33 8.77
C CYS A 69 -9.14 -5.44 8.40
N SER A 70 -9.61 -6.35 7.58
CA SER A 70 -8.78 -7.38 6.96
C SER A 70 -7.92 -6.76 5.85
N VAL A 71 -6.61 -6.99 5.90
CA VAL A 71 -5.63 -6.42 4.98
C VAL A 71 -4.94 -7.52 4.19
N LEU A 72 -4.91 -7.37 2.87
CA LEU A 72 -4.20 -8.27 1.97
C LEU A 72 -3.01 -7.55 1.33
N LEU A 73 -1.83 -8.15 1.39
CA LEU A 73 -0.62 -7.65 0.74
C LEU A 73 -0.34 -8.42 -0.55
N ILE A 74 -0.20 -7.71 -1.68
CA ILE A 74 0.15 -8.30 -2.97
C ILE A 74 1.48 -7.71 -3.43
N ASN A 75 2.52 -8.55 -3.43
CA ASN A 75 3.89 -8.18 -3.77
C ASN A 75 4.17 -8.29 -5.29
N SER A 76 3.20 -7.95 -6.10
CA SER A 76 3.31 -7.88 -7.58
C SER A 76 2.35 -6.81 -8.10
N GLY A 77 2.26 -6.69 -9.44
CA GLY A 77 1.24 -5.91 -10.12
C GLY A 77 0.00 -6.74 -10.43
N LEU A 78 -1.13 -6.08 -10.48
CA LEU A 78 -2.39 -6.62 -11.02
C LEU A 78 -2.68 -5.95 -12.37
N GLU A 79 -1.73 -6.03 -13.27
CA GLU A 79 -1.77 -5.48 -14.63
C GLU A 79 -1.61 -6.61 -15.65
N GLU A 80 -2.03 -6.36 -16.89
CA GLU A 80 -1.75 -7.29 -17.98
C GLU A 80 -0.23 -7.47 -18.08
N GLN A 81 0.23 -8.71 -18.03
CA GLN A 81 1.65 -8.99 -18.23
C GLN A 81 2.03 -8.57 -19.64
N LYS A 82 2.82 -7.50 -19.73
CA LYS A 82 3.53 -7.21 -20.98
C LYS A 82 4.47 -8.38 -21.20
N GLN A 83 4.26 -9.13 -22.25
CA GLN A 83 5.24 -10.10 -22.70
C GLN A 83 6.50 -9.32 -23.09
N ASP A 84 7.47 -9.22 -22.18
CA ASP A 84 8.82 -8.76 -22.47
C ASP A 84 9.51 -9.84 -23.33
N GLY A 85 9.25 -9.81 -24.58
CA GLY A 85 9.92 -10.63 -25.57
C GLY A 85 9.77 -10.00 -26.94
N ASN A 86 10.88 -9.74 -27.61
CA ASN A 86 10.98 -9.46 -29.04
C ASN A 86 10.49 -10.66 -29.89
N VAL A 87 9.41 -11.30 -29.48
CA VAL A 87 8.72 -12.24 -30.34
C VAL A 87 7.79 -11.39 -31.20
N GLN A 88 8.24 -11.06 -32.40
CA GLN A 88 7.36 -10.65 -33.48
C GLN A 88 6.45 -11.84 -33.81
N VAL A 89 5.45 -12.07 -32.96
CA VAL A 89 4.35 -12.93 -33.31
C VAL A 89 3.51 -12.12 -34.27
N GLN A 90 3.53 -12.49 -35.55
CA GLN A 90 2.51 -12.05 -36.49
C GLN A 90 1.18 -12.66 -36.03
N VAL A 91 0.53 -11.96 -35.10
CA VAL A 91 -0.78 -12.34 -34.60
C VAL A 91 -1.78 -11.66 -35.52
N ASP A 92 -2.63 -12.42 -36.15
CA ASP A 92 -3.77 -11.86 -36.86
C ASP A 92 -4.73 -11.18 -35.88
N ALA A 93 -5.58 -10.29 -36.35
CA ALA A 93 -6.47 -9.50 -35.50
C ALA A 93 -7.40 -10.35 -34.60
N ALA A 94 -7.73 -11.58 -35.05
CA ALA A 94 -8.56 -12.50 -34.29
C ALA A 94 -7.80 -13.11 -33.10
N SER A 95 -6.56 -13.52 -33.30
CA SER A 95 -5.70 -14.05 -32.24
C SER A 95 -5.32 -12.99 -31.24
N TYR A 96 -5.12 -11.74 -31.65
CA TYR A 96 -4.85 -10.62 -30.74
C TYR A 96 -6.03 -10.36 -29.79
N SER A 97 -7.26 -10.38 -30.29
CA SER A 97 -8.46 -10.19 -29.49
C SER A 97 -8.64 -11.32 -28.45
N THR A 98 -8.31 -12.54 -28.82
CA THR A 98 -8.40 -13.72 -27.94
C THR A 98 -7.39 -13.63 -26.79
N VAL A 99 -6.14 -13.27 -27.07
CA VAL A 99 -5.09 -13.10 -26.04
C VAL A 99 -5.45 -11.98 -25.08
N LYS A 100 -5.93 -10.85 -25.60
CA LYS A 100 -6.35 -9.72 -24.77
C LYS A 100 -7.54 -10.07 -23.87
N ASN A 101 -8.51 -10.82 -24.37
CA ASN A 101 -9.64 -11.27 -23.57
C ASN A 101 -9.22 -12.25 -22.47
N ALA A 102 -8.32 -13.19 -22.77
CA ALA A 102 -7.77 -14.12 -21.80
C ALA A 102 -7.02 -13.39 -20.66
N GLY A 103 -6.21 -12.39 -20.98
CA GLY A 103 -5.54 -11.57 -19.96
C GLY A 103 -6.53 -10.81 -19.06
N ARG A 104 -7.60 -10.28 -19.66
CA ARG A 104 -8.65 -9.60 -18.89
C ARG A 104 -9.43 -10.56 -17.98
N GLU A 105 -9.71 -11.77 -18.42
CA GLU A 105 -10.36 -12.80 -17.62
C GLU A 105 -9.49 -13.20 -16.43
N GLN A 106 -8.20 -13.38 -16.63
CA GLN A 106 -7.25 -13.67 -15.53
C GLN A 106 -7.24 -12.56 -14.48
N LEU A 107 -7.25 -11.29 -14.89
CA LEU A 107 -7.32 -10.15 -13.96
C LEU A 107 -8.64 -10.13 -13.18
N LEU A 108 -9.75 -10.46 -13.82
CA LEU A 108 -11.04 -10.53 -13.14
C LEU A 108 -11.09 -11.71 -12.15
N ASP A 109 -10.49 -12.85 -12.49
CA ASP A 109 -10.42 -13.98 -11.58
C ASP A 109 -9.52 -13.68 -10.38
N ALA A 110 -8.39 -13.01 -10.58
CA ALA A 110 -7.57 -12.48 -9.50
C ALA A 110 -8.38 -11.54 -8.57
N ALA A 111 -9.19 -10.64 -9.15
CA ALA A 111 -10.05 -9.76 -8.38
C ALA A 111 -11.13 -10.51 -7.59
N LYS A 112 -11.70 -11.59 -8.16
CA LYS A 112 -12.66 -12.46 -7.45
C LYS A 112 -12.00 -13.18 -6.27
N HIS A 113 -10.77 -13.68 -6.44
CA HIS A 113 -10.01 -14.31 -5.35
C HIS A 113 -9.73 -13.34 -4.21
N ILE A 114 -9.39 -12.08 -4.53
CA ILE A 114 -9.23 -11.01 -3.53
C ILE A 114 -10.53 -10.80 -2.75
N VAL A 115 -11.67 -10.72 -3.42
CA VAL A 115 -12.96 -10.55 -2.75
C VAL A 115 -13.31 -11.77 -1.90
N SER A 116 -13.04 -12.99 -2.38
CA SER A 116 -13.34 -14.22 -1.65
C SER A 116 -12.49 -14.40 -0.38
N SER A 117 -11.29 -13.79 -0.32
CA SER A 117 -10.48 -13.78 0.91
C SER A 117 -11.08 -12.95 2.05
N GLY A 118 -12.07 -12.10 1.76
CA GLY A 118 -12.70 -11.22 2.75
C GLY A 118 -11.91 -9.94 3.05
N ALA A 119 -10.84 -9.66 2.29
CA ALA A 119 -10.05 -8.45 2.45
C ALA A 119 -10.89 -7.18 2.25
N LYS A 120 -10.72 -6.21 3.13
CA LYS A 120 -11.31 -4.87 3.01
C LYS A 120 -10.33 -3.85 2.49
N LEU A 121 -9.04 -4.05 2.73
CA LEU A 121 -7.97 -3.23 2.23
C LEU A 121 -6.96 -4.11 1.49
N VAL A 122 -6.64 -3.75 0.27
CA VAL A 122 -5.63 -4.44 -0.55
C VAL A 122 -4.49 -3.47 -0.84
N ILE A 123 -3.30 -3.87 -0.48
CA ILE A 123 -2.08 -3.09 -0.69
C ILE A 123 -1.25 -3.80 -1.76
N VAL A 124 -1.02 -3.13 -2.88
CA VAL A 124 -0.36 -3.68 -4.05
C VAL A 124 0.98 -2.98 -4.27
N ARG A 125 2.05 -3.75 -4.49
CA ARG A 125 3.38 -3.18 -4.72
C ARG A 125 3.44 -2.36 -5.99
N ASP A 126 2.94 -2.89 -7.08
CA ASP A 126 3.04 -2.26 -8.40
C ASP A 126 1.69 -1.65 -8.84
N GLY A 127 1.43 -1.61 -10.14
CA GLY A 127 0.20 -1.08 -10.68
C GLY A 127 -1.00 -2.03 -10.55
N VAL A 128 -2.18 -1.47 -10.70
CA VAL A 128 -3.45 -2.22 -10.73
C VAL A 128 -4.24 -1.76 -11.95
N HIS A 129 -4.66 -2.72 -12.76
CA HIS A 129 -5.46 -2.44 -13.95
C HIS A 129 -6.83 -1.89 -13.59
N ASP A 130 -7.33 -0.93 -14.35
CA ASP A 130 -8.59 -0.23 -14.05
C ASP A 130 -9.81 -1.17 -13.96
N THR A 131 -9.81 -2.27 -14.71
CA THR A 131 -10.87 -3.30 -14.61
C THR A 131 -10.91 -3.93 -13.21
N VAL A 132 -9.74 -4.23 -12.63
CA VAL A 132 -9.62 -4.77 -11.27
C VAL A 132 -10.08 -3.73 -10.24
N VAL A 133 -9.61 -2.49 -10.38
CA VAL A 133 -10.01 -1.37 -9.52
C VAL A 133 -11.52 -1.19 -9.51
N GLN A 134 -12.16 -1.14 -10.68
CA GLN A 134 -13.60 -0.99 -10.78
C GLN A 134 -14.37 -2.16 -10.17
N TYR A 135 -13.87 -3.38 -10.34
CA TYR A 135 -14.48 -4.56 -9.75
C TYR A 135 -14.39 -4.53 -8.22
N LEU A 136 -13.20 -4.29 -7.67
CA LEU A 136 -12.97 -4.21 -6.22
C LEU A 136 -13.76 -3.06 -5.58
N ARG A 137 -13.84 -1.91 -6.25
CA ARG A 137 -14.67 -0.77 -5.83
C ARG A 137 -16.14 -1.16 -5.65
N LYS A 138 -16.73 -1.86 -6.62
CA LYS A 138 -18.12 -2.33 -6.55
C LYS A 138 -18.36 -3.30 -5.39
N GLN A 139 -17.32 -3.99 -4.93
CA GLN A 139 -17.37 -4.91 -3.79
C GLN A 139 -17.03 -4.22 -2.45
N GLY A 140 -16.77 -2.91 -2.46
CA GLY A 140 -16.43 -2.15 -1.27
C GLY A 140 -15.04 -2.49 -0.70
N VAL A 141 -14.11 -2.90 -1.57
CA VAL A 141 -12.72 -3.18 -1.22
C VAL A 141 -11.87 -1.96 -1.56
N PHE A 142 -11.09 -1.50 -0.59
CA PHE A 142 -10.17 -0.39 -0.75
C PHE A 142 -8.84 -0.87 -1.33
N VAL A 143 -8.29 -0.11 -2.27
CA VAL A 143 -7.04 -0.46 -2.96
C VAL A 143 -6.04 0.67 -2.85
N VAL A 144 -4.83 0.34 -2.38
CA VAL A 144 -3.66 1.21 -2.43
C VAL A 144 -2.62 0.56 -3.32
N ARG A 145 -2.09 1.30 -4.29
CA ARG A 145 -1.14 0.78 -5.28
C ARG A 145 0.19 1.52 -5.26
N ARG A 146 1.20 0.93 -5.92
CA ARG A 146 2.56 1.50 -6.05
C ARG A 146 3.24 1.73 -4.71
N ILE A 147 3.19 0.72 -3.87
CA ILE A 147 3.85 0.73 -2.57
C ILE A 147 5.28 0.20 -2.74
N PRO A 148 6.31 0.92 -2.27
CA PRO A 148 7.68 0.46 -2.34
C PRO A 148 7.88 -0.89 -1.64
N GLU A 149 8.74 -1.73 -2.19
CA GLU A 149 9.02 -3.07 -1.65
C GLU A 149 9.50 -3.03 -0.19
N SER A 150 10.29 -2.02 0.18
CA SER A 150 10.73 -1.83 1.56
C SER A 150 9.55 -1.60 2.52
N THR A 151 8.51 -0.90 2.07
CA THR A 151 7.29 -0.68 2.85
C THR A 151 6.43 -1.94 2.90
N MET A 152 6.36 -2.71 1.81
CA MET A 152 5.67 -4.01 1.79
C MET A 152 6.30 -4.99 2.77
N LYS A 153 7.63 -5.11 2.79
CA LYS A 153 8.37 -5.95 3.76
C LYS A 153 8.10 -5.52 5.19
N ARG A 154 8.11 -4.21 5.44
CA ARG A 154 7.83 -3.67 6.77
C ARG A 154 6.40 -3.97 7.22
N LEU A 155 5.40 -3.79 6.37
CA LEU A 155 4.02 -4.16 6.67
C LEU A 155 3.90 -5.65 7.01
N GLY A 156 4.57 -6.51 6.25
CA GLY A 156 4.60 -7.95 6.53
C GLY A 156 5.24 -8.30 7.87
N SER A 157 6.38 -7.68 8.21
CA SER A 157 7.09 -7.96 9.46
C SER A 157 6.41 -7.37 10.69
N GLU A 158 5.95 -6.12 10.63
CA GLU A 158 5.36 -5.40 11.76
C GLU A 158 4.00 -5.95 12.15
N PHE A 159 3.19 -6.31 11.18
CA PHE A 159 1.82 -6.78 11.40
C PHE A 159 1.66 -8.30 11.24
N GLY A 160 2.73 -9.02 10.90
CA GLY A 160 2.66 -10.47 10.68
C GLY A 160 1.82 -10.86 9.46
N ILE A 161 1.62 -9.95 8.49
CA ILE A 161 0.79 -10.18 7.32
C ILE A 161 1.62 -10.83 6.21
N LYS A 162 1.14 -11.96 5.69
CA LYS A 162 1.77 -12.64 4.56
C LYS A 162 1.53 -11.86 3.27
N ALA A 163 2.61 -11.61 2.51
CA ALA A 163 2.52 -11.03 1.19
C ALA A 163 2.44 -12.11 0.11
N TYR A 164 1.43 -12.02 -0.75
CA TYR A 164 1.22 -12.94 -1.87
C TYR A 164 1.77 -12.35 -3.16
N HIS A 165 2.35 -13.19 -4.00
CA HIS A 165 2.81 -12.77 -5.33
C HIS A 165 1.67 -12.69 -6.33
N THR A 166 0.80 -13.67 -6.29
CA THR A 166 -0.36 -13.78 -7.19
C THR A 166 -1.60 -14.01 -6.34
N PRO A 167 -2.72 -13.37 -6.65
CA PRO A 167 -3.98 -13.68 -5.98
C PRO A 167 -4.41 -15.12 -6.28
N GLU A 168 -4.47 -15.94 -5.25
CA GLU A 168 -4.83 -17.35 -5.30
C GLU A 168 -6.13 -17.60 -4.54
N LYS A 169 -6.70 -18.80 -4.70
CA LYS A 169 -8.02 -19.13 -4.16
C LYS A 169 -8.08 -19.15 -2.64
N ASP A 170 -6.98 -19.49 -1.96
CA ASP A 170 -6.94 -19.74 -0.52
C ASP A 170 -6.02 -18.75 0.23
N MET A 171 -6.16 -17.44 -0.09
CA MET A 171 -5.43 -16.39 0.62
C MET A 171 -6.06 -16.12 1.99
N GLU A 172 -5.20 -16.07 3.02
CA GLU A 172 -5.55 -15.67 4.38
C GLU A 172 -5.38 -14.14 4.56
N VAL A 173 -6.25 -13.50 5.34
CA VAL A 173 -6.27 -12.06 5.65
C VAL A 173 -6.28 -11.80 7.15
#